data_342636c5bdd47a87335551efa102028c
#
_entry.id   342636c5bdd47a87335551efa102028c
#
_cell.length_a   1.000
_cell.length_b   1.000
_cell.length_c   1.000
_cell.angle_alpha   90.00
_cell.angle_beta   90.00
_cell.angle_gamma   90.00
#
_symmetry.space_group_name_H-M   'P 1'
#
loop_
_entity.id
_entity.type
_entity.pdbx_description
1 polymer ?
#
loop_
_entity_poly.entity_id
_entity_poly.type
_entity_poly.pdbx_seq_one_letter_code
_entity_poly.pdbx_strand_id
1 'polypeptide(L)'
;MPYSIHRLALAGAAILGLSAGAEAATLIGLTAEGSLVHINTDTRRAAAPVHVRGAEGKLLGIDIRPADGKLYGVTESGQIVTIDPMSGAATKLSQLNERFESGGRAVVDFNPVADRLRLMGSSGMNLRVNVENGQVVRDGQLKYQPGTPLADTTPRISAGAYTNSMMGASATMLLTVDAVLGQLNLQAPPNDGVQQMRGRIGEGVPASAAFDILTEGTTNTGYFLSGGVLHTINLENGTPAALGPVAGSMEVIDIAAMR
;
A
#
# COMPACT_ATOMS: atom_id res chain seq x y z
N MET A 1 -16.64 -72.64 36.50
CA MET A 1 -16.19 -72.03 35.25
C MET A 1 -16.17 -70.51 35.46
N PRO A 2 -14.97 -69.85 35.53
CA PRO A 2 -14.92 -68.41 35.68
C PRO A 2 -14.78 -67.73 34.32
N TYR A 3 -15.66 -66.75 34.06
CA TYR A 3 -15.63 -65.89 32.88
C TYR A 3 -14.51 -64.85 33.01
N SER A 4 -13.59 -64.84 32.06
CA SER A 4 -12.52 -63.85 31.96
C SER A 4 -13.02 -62.62 31.14
N ILE A 5 -13.07 -61.44 31.79
CA ILE A 5 -13.42 -60.19 31.16
C ILE A 5 -12.14 -59.54 30.63
N HIS A 6 -11.99 -59.49 29.30
CA HIS A 6 -10.93 -58.74 28.64
C HIS A 6 -11.30 -57.24 28.59
N ARG A 7 -10.53 -56.42 29.30
CA ARG A 7 -10.62 -54.95 29.17
C ARG A 7 -9.80 -54.49 27.95
N LEU A 8 -10.51 -53.98 26.96
CA LEU A 8 -9.92 -53.29 25.80
C LEU A 8 -9.53 -51.87 26.24
N ALA A 9 -8.23 -51.58 26.25
CA ALA A 9 -7.72 -50.24 26.48
C ALA A 9 -7.69 -49.48 25.14
N LEU A 10 -8.56 -48.47 24.96
CA LEU A 10 -8.50 -47.53 23.84
C LEU A 10 -7.38 -46.52 24.14
N ALA A 11 -6.29 -46.58 23.39
CA ALA A 11 -5.26 -45.54 23.38
C ALA A 11 -5.73 -44.42 22.47
N GLY A 12 -6.17 -43.32 23.06
CA GLY A 12 -6.50 -42.08 22.33
C GLY A 12 -5.22 -41.38 21.89
N ALA A 13 -4.91 -41.36 20.60
CA ALA A 13 -3.85 -40.53 20.03
C ALA A 13 -4.34 -39.06 19.99
N ALA A 14 -3.76 -38.25 20.86
CA ALA A 14 -3.93 -36.78 20.78
C ALA A 14 -3.15 -36.25 19.58
N ILE A 15 -3.86 -35.86 18.51
CA ILE A 15 -3.27 -35.12 17.40
C ILE A 15 -3.05 -33.68 17.89
N LEU A 16 -1.81 -33.37 18.27
CA LEU A 16 -1.37 -31.99 18.44
C LEU A 16 -1.37 -31.33 17.05
N GLY A 17 -2.44 -30.62 16.74
CA GLY A 17 -2.49 -29.74 15.58
C GLY A 17 -1.45 -28.62 15.78
N LEU A 18 -0.35 -28.67 15.06
CA LEU A 18 0.51 -27.51 14.87
C LEU A 18 -0.33 -26.48 14.10
N SER A 19 -0.86 -25.49 14.81
CA SER A 19 -1.31 -24.26 14.18
C SER A 19 -0.06 -23.59 13.61
N ALA A 20 0.15 -23.65 12.30
CA ALA A 20 1.07 -22.74 11.63
C ALA A 20 0.57 -21.33 11.98
N GLY A 21 1.29 -20.64 12.87
CA GLY A 21 1.02 -19.25 13.15
C GLY A 21 1.12 -18.51 11.82
N ALA A 22 0.09 -17.73 11.48
CA ALA A 22 0.17 -16.83 10.33
C ALA A 22 1.40 -15.93 10.55
N GLU A 23 2.31 -15.92 9.59
CA GLU A 23 3.49 -15.05 9.66
C GLU A 23 3.01 -13.60 9.63
N ALA A 24 3.58 -12.75 10.51
CA ALA A 24 3.20 -11.35 10.58
C ALA A 24 3.50 -10.65 9.25
N ALA A 25 2.56 -9.83 8.79
CA ALA A 25 2.83 -8.98 7.64
C ALA A 25 3.96 -7.98 7.96
N THR A 26 4.77 -7.67 6.96
CA THR A 26 5.80 -6.63 7.02
C THR A 26 5.39 -5.46 6.13
N LEU A 27 5.50 -4.25 6.64
CA LEU A 27 5.38 -3.04 5.83
C LEU A 27 6.78 -2.48 5.59
N ILE A 28 7.10 -2.21 4.33
CA ILE A 28 8.29 -1.44 3.98
C ILE A 28 7.84 0.03 3.93
N GLY A 29 8.27 0.82 4.90
CA GLY A 29 8.01 2.26 4.95
C GLY A 29 9.10 3.04 4.24
N LEU A 30 8.72 4.00 3.40
CA LEU A 30 9.61 5.03 2.86
C LEU A 30 9.57 6.25 3.80
N THR A 31 10.73 6.66 4.30
CA THR A 31 10.81 7.85 5.15
C THR A 31 10.97 9.13 4.33
N ALA A 32 10.65 10.27 4.94
CA ALA A 32 10.82 11.58 4.33
C ALA A 32 12.29 11.87 3.93
N GLU A 33 13.25 11.24 4.62
CA GLU A 33 14.69 11.36 4.36
C GLU A 33 15.22 10.39 3.31
N GLY A 34 14.34 9.56 2.69
CA GLY A 34 14.71 8.63 1.63
C GLY A 34 15.35 7.34 2.15
N SER A 35 14.94 6.88 3.33
CA SER A 35 15.33 5.58 3.88
C SER A 35 14.15 4.62 3.86
N LEU A 36 14.43 3.32 3.81
CA LEU A 36 13.45 2.26 4.03
C LEU A 36 13.48 1.83 5.48
N VAL A 37 12.31 1.55 6.05
CA VAL A 37 12.13 0.95 7.38
C VAL A 37 11.21 -0.26 7.28
N HIS A 38 11.64 -1.39 7.83
CA HIS A 38 10.78 -2.57 7.90
C HIS A 38 9.98 -2.54 9.19
N ILE A 39 8.65 -2.53 9.09
CA ILE A 39 7.73 -2.47 10.21
C ILE A 39 7.01 -3.83 10.31
N ASN A 40 7.22 -4.53 11.41
CA ASN A 40 6.44 -5.74 11.70
C ASN A 40 5.07 -5.34 12.26
N THR A 41 4.00 -5.82 11.63
CA THR A 41 2.63 -5.39 11.98
C THR A 41 2.14 -5.89 13.32
N ASP A 42 2.63 -7.05 13.80
CA ASP A 42 2.20 -7.64 15.07
C ASP A 42 2.88 -6.94 16.24
N THR A 43 4.21 -6.77 16.16
CA THR A 43 5.00 -6.15 17.23
C THR A 43 5.00 -4.63 17.15
N ARG A 44 4.63 -4.05 16.00
CA ARG A 44 4.65 -2.63 15.68
C ARG A 44 6.02 -1.99 15.95
N ARG A 45 7.08 -2.71 15.58
CA ARG A 45 8.46 -2.24 15.69
C ARG A 45 9.02 -1.99 14.31
N ALA A 46 9.61 -0.81 14.14
CA ALA A 46 10.41 -0.49 12.98
C ALA A 46 11.86 -0.98 13.21
N ALA A 47 12.42 -1.62 12.20
CA ALA A 47 13.85 -1.94 12.16
C ALA A 47 14.69 -0.66 11.98
N ALA A 48 16.01 -0.79 12.07
CA ALA A 48 16.92 0.32 11.74
C ALA A 48 16.71 0.75 10.29
N PRO A 49 16.70 2.07 10.00
CA PRO A 49 16.49 2.57 8.66
C PRO A 49 17.66 2.19 7.74
N VAL A 50 17.33 1.87 6.50
CA VAL A 50 18.28 1.57 5.42
C VAL A 50 18.18 2.66 4.37
N HIS A 51 19.24 3.46 4.22
CA HIS A 51 19.24 4.57 3.26
C HIS A 51 19.26 4.06 1.81
N VAL A 52 18.34 4.59 0.98
CA VAL A 52 18.29 4.25 -0.46
C VAL A 52 19.41 4.97 -1.20
N ARG A 53 20.18 4.21 -1.99
CA ARG A 53 21.32 4.71 -2.76
C ARG A 53 21.25 4.24 -4.20
N GLY A 54 21.67 5.09 -5.14
CA GLY A 54 21.67 4.78 -6.58
C GLY A 54 20.44 5.33 -7.33
N ALA A 55 19.48 5.92 -6.64
CA ALA A 55 18.41 6.69 -7.26
C ALA A 55 18.83 8.16 -7.42
N GLU A 56 18.39 8.81 -8.50
CA GLU A 56 18.60 10.23 -8.74
C GLU A 56 17.40 11.04 -8.25
N GLY A 57 17.64 11.94 -7.30
CA GLY A 57 16.61 12.75 -6.67
C GLY A 57 15.87 12.00 -5.55
N LYS A 58 14.90 12.68 -4.95
CA LYS A 58 14.11 12.16 -3.83
C LYS A 58 13.07 11.15 -4.33
N LEU A 59 12.91 10.04 -3.59
CA LEU A 59 11.80 9.12 -3.82
C LEU A 59 10.46 9.78 -3.45
N LEU A 60 9.48 9.66 -4.33
CA LEU A 60 8.11 10.14 -4.14
C LEU A 60 7.19 9.10 -3.51
N GLY A 61 7.47 7.81 -3.79
CA GLY A 61 6.71 6.67 -3.28
C GLY A 61 7.33 5.36 -3.74
N ILE A 62 6.84 4.27 -3.17
CA ILE A 62 7.30 2.90 -3.40
C ILE A 62 6.11 1.95 -3.47
N ASP A 63 6.25 0.85 -4.21
CA ASP A 63 5.31 -0.27 -4.15
C ASP A 63 5.95 -1.58 -4.59
N ILE A 64 5.36 -2.71 -4.20
CA ILE A 64 5.76 -4.04 -4.62
C ILE A 64 4.95 -4.44 -5.84
N ARG A 65 5.63 -4.61 -6.99
CA ARG A 65 4.97 -5.04 -8.22
C ARG A 65 4.50 -6.50 -8.10
N PRO A 66 3.20 -6.78 -8.22
CA PRO A 66 2.68 -8.15 -8.11
C PRO A 66 3.25 -9.13 -9.14
N ALA A 67 3.63 -8.65 -10.31
CA ALA A 67 4.11 -9.48 -11.42
C ALA A 67 5.50 -10.12 -11.16
N ASP A 68 6.37 -9.49 -10.36
CA ASP A 68 7.73 -9.96 -10.12
C ASP A 68 8.19 -9.90 -8.65
N GLY A 69 7.33 -9.38 -7.75
CA GLY A 69 7.59 -9.31 -6.31
C GLY A 69 8.70 -8.33 -5.90
N LYS A 70 9.18 -7.48 -6.81
CA LYS A 70 10.22 -6.50 -6.51
C LYS A 70 9.64 -5.20 -5.97
N LEU A 71 10.41 -4.54 -5.12
CA LEU A 71 10.12 -3.18 -4.68
C LEU A 71 10.54 -2.19 -5.75
N TYR A 72 9.61 -1.35 -6.16
CA TYR A 72 9.80 -0.26 -7.11
C TYR A 72 9.69 1.08 -6.41
N GLY A 73 10.34 2.09 -6.99
CA GLY A 73 10.21 3.48 -6.55
C GLY A 73 10.18 4.43 -7.74
N VAL A 74 9.55 5.58 -7.53
CA VAL A 74 9.55 6.70 -8.48
C VAL A 74 10.19 7.90 -7.81
N THR A 75 11.11 8.56 -8.51
CA THR A 75 11.82 9.76 -8.02
C THR A 75 11.23 11.06 -8.56
N GLU A 76 11.57 12.17 -7.92
CA GLU A 76 11.22 13.52 -8.38
C GLU A 76 11.76 13.84 -9.79
N SER A 77 12.91 13.25 -10.16
CA SER A 77 13.46 13.38 -11.50
C SER A 77 12.73 12.54 -12.56
N GLY A 78 11.74 11.73 -12.12
CA GLY A 78 10.98 10.82 -12.98
C GLY A 78 11.70 9.51 -13.27
N GLN A 79 12.76 9.15 -12.53
CA GLN A 79 13.33 7.80 -12.63
C GLN A 79 12.38 6.78 -12.03
N ILE A 80 12.27 5.63 -12.69
CA ILE A 80 11.70 4.41 -12.15
C ILE A 80 12.87 3.51 -11.77
N VAL A 81 12.91 3.10 -10.50
CA VAL A 81 13.97 2.28 -9.95
C VAL A 81 13.41 1.01 -9.34
N THR A 82 14.16 -0.08 -9.37
CA THR A 82 13.97 -1.22 -8.47
C THR A 82 14.89 -1.05 -7.27
N ILE A 83 14.43 -1.44 -6.09
CA ILE A 83 15.16 -1.23 -4.84
C ILE A 83 15.29 -2.58 -4.13
N ASP A 84 16.50 -2.94 -3.71
CA ASP A 84 16.69 -4.04 -2.78
C ASP A 84 16.30 -3.58 -1.37
N PRO A 85 15.25 -4.14 -0.77
CA PRO A 85 14.71 -3.62 0.48
C PRO A 85 15.64 -3.84 1.68
N MET A 86 16.59 -4.78 1.59
CA MET A 86 17.51 -5.11 2.68
C MET A 86 18.76 -4.24 2.67
N SER A 87 19.25 -3.88 1.50
CA SER A 87 20.48 -3.08 1.34
C SER A 87 20.22 -1.61 0.99
N GLY A 88 19.00 -1.28 0.52
CA GLY A 88 18.66 0.04 -0.01
C GLY A 88 19.29 0.33 -1.38
N ALA A 89 19.88 -0.68 -2.05
CA ALA A 89 20.49 -0.48 -3.37
C ALA A 89 19.38 -0.29 -4.42
N ALA A 90 19.33 0.89 -5.03
CA ALA A 90 18.43 1.20 -6.12
C ALA A 90 19.13 1.06 -7.47
N THR A 91 18.43 0.45 -8.43
CA THR A 91 18.88 0.31 -9.81
C THR A 91 17.86 0.98 -10.73
N LYS A 92 18.34 1.92 -11.56
CA LYS A 92 17.49 2.56 -12.57
C LYS A 92 17.00 1.53 -13.58
N LEU A 93 15.68 1.45 -13.74
CA LEU A 93 15.04 0.62 -14.76
C LEU A 93 14.68 1.45 -16.00
N SER A 94 13.99 2.56 -15.81
CA SER A 94 13.54 3.42 -16.89
C SER A 94 13.40 4.89 -16.46
N GLN A 95 12.90 5.72 -17.35
CA GLN A 95 12.68 7.13 -17.13
C GLN A 95 11.29 7.50 -17.67
N LEU A 96 10.47 8.21 -16.88
CA LEU A 96 9.22 8.75 -17.37
C LEU A 96 9.47 9.61 -18.62
N ASN A 97 8.69 9.37 -19.66
CA ASN A 97 8.74 10.18 -20.89
C ASN A 97 7.93 11.48 -20.79
N GLU A 98 7.33 11.72 -19.60
CA GLU A 98 6.58 12.93 -19.29
C GLU A 98 6.93 13.38 -17.86
N ARG A 99 6.96 14.70 -17.63
CA ARG A 99 7.16 15.27 -16.30
C ARG A 99 5.95 15.00 -15.41
N PHE A 100 6.22 14.47 -14.22
CA PHE A 100 5.23 14.29 -13.16
C PHE A 100 5.32 15.42 -12.13
N GLU A 101 4.20 16.04 -11.82
CA GLU A 101 4.06 17.06 -10.80
C GLU A 101 3.22 16.51 -9.65
N SER A 102 3.87 16.10 -8.56
CA SER A 102 3.20 15.47 -7.41
C SER A 102 2.28 16.44 -6.65
N GLY A 103 2.59 17.74 -6.65
CA GLY A 103 1.88 18.71 -5.81
C GLY A 103 2.19 18.55 -4.31
N GLY A 104 3.30 17.87 -3.98
CA GLY A 104 3.77 17.63 -2.63
C GLY A 104 3.57 16.19 -2.13
N ARG A 105 2.59 15.45 -2.66
CA ARG A 105 2.36 14.02 -2.35
C ARG A 105 2.14 13.24 -3.63
N ALA A 106 2.56 11.96 -3.61
CA ALA A 106 2.33 11.05 -4.71
C ALA A 106 1.75 9.73 -4.20
N VAL A 107 0.94 9.11 -5.04
CA VAL A 107 0.54 7.69 -4.95
C VAL A 107 1.36 6.94 -5.97
N VAL A 108 2.04 5.90 -5.54
CA VAL A 108 2.82 4.98 -6.36
C VAL A 108 2.33 3.58 -6.04
N ASP A 109 1.54 2.97 -6.95
CA ASP A 109 0.91 1.68 -6.66
C ASP A 109 0.63 0.90 -7.95
N PHE A 110 0.85 -0.40 -7.95
CA PHE A 110 0.66 -1.24 -9.13
C PHE A 110 -0.76 -1.75 -9.26
N ASN A 111 -1.37 -1.51 -10.42
CA ASN A 111 -2.58 -2.20 -10.81
C ASN A 111 -2.25 -3.67 -11.13
N PRO A 112 -2.70 -4.65 -10.33
CA PRO A 112 -2.31 -6.06 -10.49
C PRO A 112 -2.91 -6.72 -11.73
N VAL A 113 -4.00 -6.15 -12.28
CA VAL A 113 -4.68 -6.68 -13.48
C VAL A 113 -4.00 -6.19 -14.75
N ALA A 114 -3.68 -4.90 -14.80
CA ALA A 114 -3.11 -4.26 -15.99
C ALA A 114 -1.58 -4.29 -16.03
N ASP A 115 -0.94 -4.63 -14.92
CA ASP A 115 0.51 -4.52 -14.72
C ASP A 115 1.03 -3.14 -15.15
N ARG A 116 0.44 -2.10 -14.58
CA ARG A 116 0.81 -0.71 -14.79
C ARG A 116 0.93 0.00 -13.45
N LEU A 117 1.97 0.79 -13.32
CA LEU A 117 2.11 1.66 -12.16
C LEU A 117 1.11 2.80 -12.27
N ARG A 118 0.30 2.99 -11.25
CA ARG A 118 -0.51 4.18 -11.04
C ARG A 118 0.37 5.23 -10.36
N LEU A 119 0.48 6.39 -10.98
CA LEU A 119 1.21 7.52 -10.43
C LEU A 119 0.25 8.70 -10.37
N MET A 120 -0.13 9.10 -9.16
CA MET A 120 -1.05 10.22 -8.94
C MET A 120 -0.41 11.25 -8.03
N GLY A 121 -0.77 12.52 -8.24
CA GLY A 121 -0.30 13.62 -7.42
C GLY A 121 -1.44 14.35 -6.73
N SER A 122 -1.16 14.95 -5.57
CA SER A 122 -2.09 15.89 -4.93
C SER A 122 -2.32 17.16 -5.76
N SER A 123 -1.57 17.32 -6.86
CA SER A 123 -1.84 18.29 -7.94
C SER A 123 -3.08 17.96 -8.77
N GLY A 124 -3.60 16.73 -8.66
CA GLY A 124 -4.67 16.20 -9.50
C GLY A 124 -4.19 15.41 -10.73
N MET A 125 -2.87 15.28 -10.96
CA MET A 125 -2.35 14.41 -12.03
C MET A 125 -2.69 12.95 -11.75
N ASN A 126 -3.06 12.22 -12.83
CA ASN A 126 -3.42 10.81 -12.79
C ASN A 126 -2.80 10.10 -14.00
N LEU A 127 -1.80 9.30 -13.77
CA LEU A 127 -0.99 8.67 -14.81
C LEU A 127 -0.99 7.16 -14.67
N ARG A 128 -0.92 6.45 -15.80
CA ARG A 128 -0.55 5.04 -15.88
C ARG A 128 0.80 4.91 -16.55
N VAL A 129 1.70 4.16 -15.94
CA VAL A 129 3.08 4.05 -16.39
C VAL A 129 3.42 2.60 -16.70
N ASN A 130 4.06 2.37 -17.84
CA ASN A 130 4.75 1.13 -18.13
C ASN A 130 6.18 1.26 -17.56
N VAL A 131 6.47 0.53 -16.50
CA VAL A 131 7.74 0.65 -15.78
C VAL A 131 8.94 0.16 -16.58
N GLU A 132 8.74 -0.74 -17.54
CA GLU A 132 9.84 -1.29 -18.34
C GLU A 132 10.48 -0.26 -19.29
N ASN A 133 9.70 0.72 -19.74
CA ASN A 133 10.17 1.69 -20.74
C ASN A 133 9.85 3.15 -20.40
N GLY A 134 9.19 3.40 -19.25
CA GLY A 134 8.84 4.75 -18.79
C GLY A 134 7.71 5.42 -19.56
N GLN A 135 7.00 4.69 -20.44
CA GLN A 135 5.87 5.24 -21.20
C GLN A 135 4.71 5.59 -20.27
N VAL A 136 4.26 6.82 -20.38
CA VAL A 136 3.17 7.40 -19.60
C VAL A 136 1.91 7.51 -20.45
N VAL A 137 0.79 7.11 -19.87
CA VAL A 137 -0.55 7.46 -20.38
C VAL A 137 -1.19 8.42 -19.38
N ARG A 138 -1.48 9.64 -19.82
CA ARG A 138 -2.19 10.62 -19.01
C ARG A 138 -3.67 10.30 -19.02
N ASP A 139 -4.20 9.97 -17.85
CA ASP A 139 -5.60 9.70 -17.59
C ASP A 139 -6.37 10.98 -17.20
N GLY A 140 -7.69 10.88 -17.00
CA GLY A 140 -8.51 11.99 -16.54
C GLY A 140 -8.01 12.56 -15.22
N GLN A 141 -7.98 13.89 -15.11
CA GLN A 141 -7.59 14.58 -13.87
C GLN A 141 -8.47 14.14 -12.70
N LEU A 142 -7.88 14.07 -11.52
CA LEU A 142 -8.60 13.72 -10.29
C LEU A 142 -9.71 14.76 -10.05
N LYS A 143 -10.92 14.26 -9.80
CA LYS A 143 -12.12 15.06 -9.53
C LYS A 143 -13.07 14.28 -8.64
N TYR A 144 -13.86 14.96 -7.84
CA TYR A 144 -14.95 14.31 -7.13
C TYR A 144 -16.11 13.98 -8.08
N GLN A 145 -16.92 13.01 -7.66
CA GLN A 145 -18.07 12.56 -8.42
C GLN A 145 -19.00 13.74 -8.71
N PRO A 146 -19.43 13.94 -9.98
CA PRO A 146 -20.39 14.97 -10.35
C PRO A 146 -21.71 14.84 -9.58
N GLY A 147 -22.33 15.98 -9.28
CA GLY A 147 -23.61 16.02 -8.54
C GLY A 147 -23.46 15.83 -7.02
N THR A 148 -22.25 15.77 -6.49
CA THR A 148 -21.98 15.79 -5.04
C THR A 148 -21.59 17.20 -4.58
N PRO A 149 -21.68 17.54 -3.28
CA PRO A 149 -21.24 18.83 -2.75
C PRO A 149 -19.77 19.17 -3.00
N LEU A 150 -18.95 18.15 -3.31
CA LEU A 150 -17.50 18.29 -3.58
C LEU A 150 -17.17 18.35 -5.07
N ALA A 151 -18.16 18.31 -5.97
CA ALA A 151 -17.95 18.19 -7.43
C ALA A 151 -17.00 19.25 -8.01
N ASP A 152 -17.02 20.47 -7.47
CA ASP A 152 -16.18 21.59 -7.91
C ASP A 152 -14.88 21.71 -7.10
N THR A 153 -14.59 20.74 -6.23
CA THR A 153 -13.38 20.70 -5.39
C THR A 153 -12.35 19.77 -6.01
N THR A 154 -11.09 20.19 -6.09
CA THR A 154 -9.99 19.33 -6.52
C THR A 154 -9.61 18.38 -5.37
N PRO A 155 -9.64 17.04 -5.56
CA PRO A 155 -9.22 16.08 -4.56
C PRO A 155 -7.74 16.26 -4.20
N ARG A 156 -7.41 16.16 -2.91
CA ARG A 156 -6.04 16.23 -2.38
C ARG A 156 -5.58 14.85 -1.97
N ILE A 157 -5.51 13.95 -2.96
CA ILE A 157 -5.12 12.56 -2.73
C ILE A 157 -3.67 12.50 -2.28
N SER A 158 -3.45 11.87 -1.13
CA SER A 158 -2.14 11.75 -0.48
C SER A 158 -1.60 10.32 -0.44
N ALA A 159 -2.48 9.33 -0.51
CA ALA A 159 -2.13 7.91 -0.54
C ALA A 159 -3.19 7.13 -1.33
N GLY A 160 -2.86 5.92 -1.78
CA GLY A 160 -3.83 5.08 -2.48
C GLY A 160 -3.23 3.73 -2.80
N ALA A 161 -4.09 2.70 -2.90
CA ALA A 161 -3.69 1.33 -3.15
C ALA A 161 -4.75 0.55 -3.93
N TYR A 162 -4.30 -0.43 -4.71
CA TYR A 162 -5.16 -1.39 -5.38
C TYR A 162 -5.45 -2.59 -4.49
N THR A 163 -6.70 -3.08 -4.54
CA THR A 163 -7.07 -4.38 -3.96
C THR A 163 -6.59 -5.53 -4.84
N ASN A 164 -6.57 -6.75 -4.28
CA ASN A 164 -6.16 -7.97 -4.97
C ASN A 164 -4.75 -7.86 -5.56
N SER A 165 -3.84 -7.20 -4.81
CA SER A 165 -2.45 -6.95 -5.20
C SER A 165 -1.64 -8.26 -5.20
N MET A 166 -1.95 -9.13 -6.20
CA MET A 166 -1.30 -10.42 -6.42
C MET A 166 -1.18 -10.73 -7.90
N MET A 167 -0.21 -11.55 -8.27
CA MET A 167 -0.02 -12.03 -9.65
C MET A 167 -1.26 -12.81 -10.12
N GLY A 168 -1.74 -12.49 -11.33
CA GLY A 168 -2.89 -13.16 -11.94
C GLY A 168 -4.25 -12.68 -11.42
N ALA A 169 -4.31 -11.58 -10.70
CA ALA A 169 -5.58 -10.98 -10.29
C ALA A 169 -6.48 -10.70 -11.51
N SER A 170 -7.76 -11.09 -11.42
CA SER A 170 -8.74 -10.88 -12.48
C SER A 170 -9.57 -9.60 -12.30
N ALA A 171 -9.56 -9.01 -11.11
CA ALA A 171 -10.27 -7.80 -10.77
C ALA A 171 -9.53 -7.03 -9.67
N THR A 172 -9.71 -5.71 -9.65
CA THR A 172 -9.14 -4.83 -8.63
C THR A 172 -9.97 -3.57 -8.48
N MET A 173 -9.86 -2.92 -7.33
CA MET A 173 -10.40 -1.59 -7.06
C MET A 173 -9.25 -0.68 -6.60
N LEU A 174 -9.26 0.57 -7.03
CA LEU A 174 -8.32 1.59 -6.54
C LEU A 174 -8.99 2.38 -5.42
N LEU A 175 -8.45 2.25 -4.22
CA LEU A 175 -8.86 3.04 -3.06
C LEU A 175 -7.84 4.16 -2.83
N THR A 176 -8.33 5.34 -2.45
CA THR A 176 -7.51 6.53 -2.26
C THR A 176 -7.86 7.25 -0.96
N VAL A 177 -6.89 7.92 -0.39
CA VAL A 177 -7.04 8.74 0.82
C VAL A 177 -6.92 10.20 0.46
N ASP A 178 -7.95 10.98 0.76
CA ASP A 178 -7.84 12.44 0.82
C ASP A 178 -7.59 12.85 2.28
N ALA A 179 -6.34 13.22 2.58
CA ALA A 179 -5.96 13.57 3.95
C ALA A 179 -6.59 14.87 4.42
N VAL A 180 -6.86 15.83 3.53
CA VAL A 180 -7.48 17.13 3.88
C VAL A 180 -8.91 16.93 4.36
N LEU A 181 -9.65 16.05 3.69
CA LEU A 181 -11.04 15.75 4.05
C LEU A 181 -11.15 14.57 5.04
N GLY A 182 -10.04 13.86 5.31
CA GLY A 182 -10.03 12.68 6.19
C GLY A 182 -10.95 11.59 5.70
N GLN A 183 -10.93 11.30 4.40
CA GLN A 183 -11.85 10.32 3.80
C GLN A 183 -11.15 9.29 2.94
N LEU A 184 -11.72 8.07 2.91
CA LEU A 184 -11.43 7.02 1.97
C LEU A 184 -12.36 7.15 0.77
N ASN A 185 -11.80 7.07 -0.45
CA ASN A 185 -12.55 7.08 -1.70
C ASN A 185 -12.30 5.82 -2.51
N LEU A 186 -13.26 5.45 -3.35
CA LEU A 186 -13.07 4.58 -4.49
C LEU A 186 -12.82 5.46 -5.71
N GLN A 187 -11.70 5.27 -6.40
CA GLN A 187 -11.49 5.91 -7.71
C GLN A 187 -12.14 5.05 -8.80
N ALA A 188 -13.32 5.46 -9.27
CA ALA A 188 -14.10 4.71 -10.25
C ALA A 188 -14.90 5.63 -11.20
N PRO A 189 -14.70 5.53 -12.54
CA PRO A 189 -13.66 4.73 -13.20
C PRO A 189 -12.25 5.25 -12.87
N PRO A 190 -11.27 4.36 -12.64
CA PRO A 190 -9.94 4.80 -12.20
C PRO A 190 -9.22 5.67 -13.24
N ASN A 191 -9.43 5.40 -14.53
CA ASN A 191 -8.83 6.18 -15.62
C ASN A 191 -9.51 7.54 -15.84
N ASP A 192 -10.74 7.72 -15.35
CA ASP A 192 -11.43 9.02 -15.41
C ASP A 192 -11.11 9.93 -14.23
N GLY A 193 -10.39 9.40 -13.23
CA GLY A 193 -9.97 10.13 -12.03
C GLY A 193 -11.11 10.47 -11.05
N VAL A 194 -12.27 9.79 -11.18
CA VAL A 194 -13.47 10.11 -10.38
C VAL A 194 -13.36 9.52 -8.98
N GLN A 195 -13.37 10.38 -7.97
CA GLN A 195 -13.35 10.02 -6.56
C GLN A 195 -14.78 9.89 -6.01
N GLN A 196 -15.12 8.70 -5.57
CA GLN A 196 -16.38 8.37 -4.93
C GLN A 196 -16.14 8.10 -3.45
N MET A 197 -16.69 8.93 -2.58
CA MET A 197 -16.50 8.75 -1.14
C MET A 197 -17.02 7.38 -0.68
N ARG A 198 -16.17 6.60 0.00
CA ARG A 198 -16.54 5.35 0.69
C ARG A 198 -16.93 5.64 2.13
N GLY A 199 -16.16 6.48 2.83
CA GLY A 199 -16.43 6.85 4.20
C GLY A 199 -15.35 7.72 4.82
N ARG A 200 -15.50 8.01 6.11
CA ARG A 200 -14.56 8.84 6.85
C ARG A 200 -13.51 7.99 7.56
N ILE A 201 -12.25 8.43 7.43
CA ILE A 201 -11.12 7.93 8.22
C ILE A 201 -11.09 8.67 9.56
N GLY A 202 -11.27 9.99 9.53
CA GLY A 202 -11.22 10.85 10.72
C GLY A 202 -10.87 12.28 10.36
N GLU A 203 -10.76 13.12 11.41
CA GLU A 203 -10.27 14.51 11.28
C GLU A 203 -8.78 14.56 11.57
N GLY A 204 -8.09 15.56 11.00
CA GLY A 204 -6.66 15.80 11.26
C GLY A 204 -5.73 14.71 10.73
N VAL A 205 -6.12 14.01 9.67
CA VAL A 205 -5.22 13.06 8.99
C VAL A 205 -4.01 13.81 8.45
N PRO A 206 -2.78 13.47 8.88
CA PRO A 206 -1.58 14.14 8.36
C PRO A 206 -1.41 13.89 6.86
N ALA A 207 -0.88 14.86 6.13
CA ALA A 207 -0.55 14.68 4.72
C ALA A 207 0.50 13.59 4.49
N SER A 208 1.32 13.27 5.49
CA SER A 208 2.28 12.16 5.48
C SER A 208 1.65 10.79 5.79
N ALA A 209 0.33 10.71 5.98
CA ALA A 209 -0.32 9.41 6.17
C ALA A 209 -0.08 8.52 4.95
N ALA A 210 0.28 7.27 5.21
CA ALA A 210 0.59 6.26 4.21
C ALA A 210 -0.45 5.14 4.24
N PHE A 211 -0.74 4.57 3.08
CA PHE A 211 -1.78 3.55 2.94
C PHE A 211 -1.39 2.53 1.87
N ASP A 212 -1.53 1.25 2.22
CA ASP A 212 -1.39 0.16 1.26
C ASP A 212 -2.29 -1.03 1.64
N ILE A 213 -2.50 -1.94 0.70
CA ILE A 213 -3.38 -3.10 0.83
C ILE A 213 -2.61 -4.39 0.59
N LEU A 214 -2.43 -5.17 1.66
CA LEU A 214 -1.93 -6.54 1.56
C LEU A 214 -3.06 -7.47 1.13
N THR A 215 -2.78 -8.30 0.13
CA THR A 215 -3.69 -9.36 -0.32
C THR A 215 -3.17 -10.73 0.06
N GLU A 216 -4.00 -11.51 0.74
CA GLU A 216 -3.69 -12.87 1.17
C GLU A 216 -4.83 -13.80 0.77
N GLY A 217 -4.58 -14.62 -0.23
CA GLY A 217 -5.64 -15.42 -0.86
C GLY A 217 -6.74 -14.52 -1.42
N THR A 218 -7.91 -14.51 -0.79
CA THR A 218 -9.05 -13.65 -1.17
C THR A 218 -9.25 -12.46 -0.21
N THR A 219 -8.41 -12.34 0.81
CA THR A 219 -8.55 -11.31 1.84
C THR A 219 -7.66 -10.11 1.51
N ASN A 220 -8.25 -8.92 1.55
CA ASN A 220 -7.56 -7.66 1.43
C ASN A 220 -7.52 -6.96 2.80
N THR A 221 -6.33 -6.69 3.31
CA THR A 221 -6.13 -5.95 4.57
C THR A 221 -5.52 -4.59 4.26
N GLY A 222 -6.26 -3.54 4.48
CA GLY A 222 -5.75 -2.17 4.35
C GLY A 222 -4.93 -1.79 5.59
N TYR A 223 -3.67 -1.45 5.40
CA TYR A 223 -2.80 -0.88 6.42
C TYR A 223 -2.71 0.64 6.23
N PHE A 224 -2.87 1.36 7.33
CA PHE A 224 -2.87 2.81 7.33
C PHE A 224 -1.97 3.32 8.46
N LEU A 225 -0.88 3.98 8.09
CA LEU A 225 0.06 4.58 9.04
C LEU A 225 -0.16 6.09 9.08
N SER A 226 -0.55 6.59 10.24
CA SER A 226 -0.91 8.00 10.42
C SER A 226 -0.40 8.50 11.77
N GLY A 227 0.37 9.59 11.78
CA GLY A 227 0.91 10.18 13.01
C GLY A 227 1.75 9.20 13.85
N GLY A 228 2.43 8.25 13.21
CA GLY A 228 3.22 7.21 13.90
C GLY A 228 2.39 6.08 14.52
N VAL A 229 1.08 6.04 14.29
CA VAL A 229 0.18 4.97 14.73
C VAL A 229 -0.22 4.11 13.54
N LEU A 230 -0.04 2.81 13.66
CA LEU A 230 -0.49 1.84 12.67
C LEU A 230 -1.95 1.47 12.93
N HIS A 231 -2.72 1.44 11.87
CA HIS A 231 -4.13 1.03 11.87
C HIS A 231 -4.35 -0.02 10.77
N THR A 232 -5.38 -0.85 10.92
CA THR A 232 -6.10 -1.39 9.77
C THR A 232 -7.25 -0.44 9.42
N ILE A 233 -7.66 -0.46 8.14
CA ILE A 233 -8.78 0.37 7.68
C ILE A 233 -9.83 -0.50 7.00
N ASN A 234 -11.09 -0.30 7.34
CA ASN A 234 -12.18 -0.97 6.66
C ASN A 234 -12.31 -0.39 5.23
N LEU A 235 -12.09 -1.23 4.23
CA LEU A 235 -12.03 -0.81 2.81
C LEU A 235 -13.40 -0.42 2.23
N GLU A 236 -14.50 -0.74 2.94
CA GLU A 236 -15.86 -0.39 2.49
C GLU A 236 -16.35 0.96 3.01
N ASN A 237 -15.93 1.32 4.23
CA ASN A 237 -16.47 2.50 4.91
C ASN A 237 -15.42 3.45 5.51
N GLY A 238 -14.13 3.15 5.34
CA GLY A 238 -13.03 3.99 5.77
C GLY A 238 -12.73 3.97 7.28
N THR A 239 -13.48 3.21 8.08
CA THR A 239 -13.29 3.20 9.55
C THR A 239 -11.93 2.61 9.92
N PRO A 240 -11.05 3.37 10.61
CA PRO A 240 -9.76 2.86 11.07
C PRO A 240 -9.94 2.08 12.38
N ALA A 241 -9.14 1.02 12.54
CA ALA A 241 -8.96 0.29 13.80
C ALA A 241 -7.49 0.36 14.21
N ALA A 242 -7.19 1.05 15.30
CA ALA A 242 -5.82 1.25 15.75
C ALA A 242 -5.21 -0.07 16.21
N LEU A 243 -4.06 -0.42 15.64
CA LEU A 243 -3.20 -1.50 16.12
C LEU A 243 -2.25 -0.98 17.20
N GLY A 244 -1.83 0.28 17.11
CA GLY A 244 -1.04 0.97 18.11
C GLY A 244 0.17 1.72 17.54
N PRO A 245 0.95 2.42 18.40
CA PRO A 245 2.09 3.20 17.96
C PRO A 245 3.21 2.30 17.41
N VAL A 246 3.90 2.78 16.38
CA VAL A 246 5.08 2.13 15.81
C VAL A 246 6.32 2.62 16.53
N ALA A 247 6.96 1.74 17.29
CA ALA A 247 8.17 2.06 18.04
C ALA A 247 9.38 2.15 17.08
N GLY A 248 10.19 3.20 17.24
CA GLY A 248 11.37 3.48 16.40
C GLY A 248 11.04 4.07 15.04
N SER A 249 9.77 4.47 14.81
CA SER A 249 9.37 5.06 13.54
C SER A 249 9.93 6.48 13.37
N MET A 250 10.34 6.76 12.13
CA MET A 250 10.61 8.10 11.60
C MET A 250 9.36 8.57 10.85
N GLU A 251 9.36 9.77 10.30
CA GLU A 251 8.26 10.21 9.46
C GLU A 251 8.22 9.36 8.18
N VAL A 252 7.30 8.39 8.17
CA VAL A 252 7.03 7.53 6.99
C VAL A 252 6.04 8.26 6.11
N ILE A 253 6.39 8.37 4.83
CA ILE A 253 5.59 9.06 3.83
C ILE A 253 4.86 8.12 2.86
N ASP A 254 5.28 6.87 2.79
CA ASP A 254 4.65 5.83 1.97
C ASP A 254 4.94 4.44 2.56
N ILE A 255 4.10 3.47 2.27
CA ILE A 255 4.29 2.07 2.70
C ILE A 255 3.99 1.12 1.55
N ALA A 256 4.74 0.01 1.49
CA ALA A 256 4.47 -1.14 0.64
C ALA A 256 4.32 -2.38 1.53
N ALA A 257 3.20 -3.08 1.44
CA ALA A 257 2.88 -4.21 2.30
C ALA A 257 3.36 -5.53 1.66
N MET A 258 4.01 -6.39 2.45
CA MET A 258 4.48 -7.70 2.01
C MET A 258 4.35 -8.75 3.12
N ARG A 259 4.43 -10.02 2.71
CA ARG A 259 4.66 -11.16 3.60
C ARG A 259 6.11 -11.55 3.66
#